data_31abd0ed0bfa52f5ea22f82d6a97ab11
#
_entry.id   31abd0ed0bfa52f5ea22f82d6a97ab11
#
_cell.length_a   1.000
_cell.length_b   1.000
_cell.length_c   1.000
_cell.angle_alpha   90.00
_cell.angle_beta   90.00
_cell.angle_gamma   90.00
#
_symmetry.space_group_name_H-M   'P 1'
#
loop_
_entity.id
_entity.type
_entity.pdbx_description
1 polymer ?
#
loop_
_entity_poly.entity_id
_entity_poly.type
_entity_poly.pdbx_seq_one_letter_code
_entity_poly.pdbx_strand_id
1 'polypeptide(L)'
;AVLSDADKRRQYDQFGHAAFEGGAGGAGGFGGGFNGADFGDIFGDIFGDLFGGSRRGGTSNGPMKGANIRKSVRITFEEAVHGCEKELELVLKDPCEDCHGTGAKPGTSPETCPKCGGRGQIVYTSQSFFGTVQNVQTCPTCGGSGKVVKEKCPKCAGTGYTASKKKIKVTIPAGIDNGQSIRIREKGEPGVNGGPRGDLLVEVNVSRHPIFQRVDMNILSTVSISFAIAALGGEIKIPTVDGDVVCTICLLYTSP
;
A
#
# COMPACT_ATOMS: atom_id res chain seq x y z
N ALA A 1 32.49 0.98 -7.14
CA ALA A 1 31.59 1.59 -8.11
C ALA A 1 32.00 2.99 -8.60
N VAL A 2 32.83 3.75 -7.83
CA VAL A 2 33.34 5.08 -8.26
C VAL A 2 34.45 4.93 -9.31
N LEU A 3 35.22 3.88 -9.28
CA LEU A 3 36.37 3.64 -10.18
C LEU A 3 35.99 3.09 -11.56
N SER A 4 34.76 2.61 -11.73
CA SER A 4 34.28 2.04 -13.00
C SER A 4 33.65 3.06 -13.95
N ASP A 5 33.42 4.30 -13.47
CA ASP A 5 32.79 5.38 -14.22
C ASP A 5 33.81 6.51 -14.42
N ALA A 6 34.11 6.85 -15.66
CA ALA A 6 35.16 7.81 -16.01
C ALA A 6 34.88 9.24 -15.49
N ASP A 7 33.60 9.63 -15.39
CA ASP A 7 33.21 10.96 -14.94
C ASP A 7 33.26 11.08 -13.41
N LYS A 8 32.88 10.04 -12.70
CA LYS A 8 33.00 9.97 -11.24
C LYS A 8 34.46 9.89 -10.81
N ARG A 9 35.30 9.26 -11.62
CA ARG A 9 36.76 9.21 -11.38
C ARG A 9 37.38 10.59 -11.52
N ARG A 10 37.03 11.37 -12.53
CA ARG A 10 37.49 12.76 -12.70
C ARG A 10 37.08 13.67 -11.54
N GLN A 11 35.84 13.49 -11.04
CA GLN A 11 35.35 14.24 -9.88
C GLN A 11 36.10 13.85 -8.60
N TYR A 12 36.41 12.58 -8.43
CA TYR A 12 37.21 12.12 -7.30
C TYR A 12 38.65 12.64 -7.36
N ASP A 13 39.26 12.66 -8.55
CA ASP A 13 40.63 13.16 -8.75
C ASP A 13 40.73 14.67 -8.52
N GLN A 14 39.65 15.44 -8.75
CA GLN A 14 39.64 16.90 -8.54
C GLN A 14 39.21 17.31 -7.13
N PHE A 15 38.29 16.61 -6.49
CA PHE A 15 37.67 17.03 -5.23
C PHE A 15 37.87 16.02 -4.07
N GLY A 16 38.53 14.90 -4.31
CA GLY A 16 38.82 13.88 -3.31
C GLY A 16 37.55 13.28 -2.68
N HIS A 17 37.71 12.74 -1.49
CA HIS A 17 36.60 12.15 -0.71
C HIS A 17 35.48 13.12 -0.35
N ALA A 18 35.81 14.42 -0.25
CA ALA A 18 34.86 15.48 0.12
C ALA A 18 33.72 15.66 -0.86
N ALA A 19 33.88 15.24 -2.13
CA ALA A 19 32.81 15.28 -3.13
C ALA A 19 31.70 14.24 -2.89
N PHE A 20 31.99 13.19 -2.10
CA PHE A 20 31.07 12.07 -1.86
C PHE A 20 30.66 11.91 -0.39
N GLU A 21 31.31 12.58 0.55
CA GLU A 21 31.00 12.57 1.98
C GLU A 21 29.98 13.65 2.42
N GLY A 22 29.56 14.54 1.53
CA GLY A 22 28.60 15.61 1.79
C GLY A 22 27.16 15.22 1.98
N GLY A 23 26.88 14.02 2.48
CA GLY A 23 25.55 13.48 2.73
C GLY A 23 25.11 13.48 4.19
N ALA A 24 25.47 14.45 5.03
CA ALA A 24 24.77 14.70 6.31
C ALA A 24 25.33 15.96 7.01
N GLY A 25 24.59 17.07 6.94
CA GLY A 25 24.66 18.15 7.94
C GLY A 25 25.70 19.19 7.75
N GLY A 26 25.32 20.39 7.28
CA GLY A 26 26.11 21.58 7.39
C GLY A 26 25.70 22.70 6.44
N ALA A 27 24.90 23.63 6.94
CA ALA A 27 24.61 24.90 6.28
C ALA A 27 25.89 25.73 6.13
N GLY A 28 26.13 26.25 4.93
CA GLY A 28 27.15 27.32 4.78
C GLY A 28 27.75 27.40 3.37
N GLY A 29 27.16 28.19 2.52
CA GLY A 29 27.80 29.10 1.58
C GLY A 29 28.82 28.55 0.60
N PHE A 30 28.45 28.36 -0.66
CA PHE A 30 29.33 28.63 -1.79
C PHE A 30 28.49 29.16 -2.97
N GLY A 31 28.36 30.49 -3.01
CA GLY A 31 27.97 31.20 -4.22
C GLY A 31 29.23 31.41 -5.06
N GLY A 32 29.22 30.93 -6.30
CA GLY A 32 30.33 31.22 -7.24
C GLY A 32 30.23 30.32 -8.48
N GLY A 33 29.53 30.78 -9.51
CA GLY A 33 29.78 30.65 -10.93
C GLY A 33 30.35 29.34 -11.49
N PHE A 34 29.50 28.46 -11.98
CA PHE A 34 29.90 27.56 -13.05
C PHE A 34 28.78 27.45 -14.09
N ASN A 35 29.07 28.00 -15.30
CA ASN A 35 28.33 27.84 -16.52
C ASN A 35 28.59 26.42 -17.07
N GLY A 36 27.57 25.57 -17.13
CA GLY A 36 27.69 24.25 -17.71
C GLY A 36 26.28 23.64 -17.90
N ALA A 37 25.78 23.71 -19.13
CA ALA A 37 24.41 23.54 -19.52
C ALA A 37 23.85 22.10 -19.48
N ASP A 38 24.53 21.13 -18.88
CA ASP A 38 24.05 19.72 -18.90
C ASP A 38 23.88 19.09 -17.50
N PHE A 39 24.22 19.78 -16.42
CA PHE A 39 24.09 19.27 -15.06
C PHE A 39 22.78 19.69 -14.37
N GLY A 40 22.01 20.57 -15.02
CA GLY A 40 20.78 21.15 -14.48
C GLY A 40 19.61 20.17 -14.42
N ASP A 41 19.49 19.27 -15.37
CA ASP A 41 18.30 18.42 -15.50
C ASP A 41 18.29 17.26 -14.49
N ILE A 42 19.42 16.63 -14.21
CA ILE A 42 19.47 15.49 -13.26
C ILE A 42 19.51 15.97 -11.81
N PHE A 43 20.14 17.13 -11.56
CA PHE A 43 20.19 17.73 -10.21
C PHE A 43 18.89 18.50 -9.88
N GLY A 44 18.23 19.03 -10.89
CA GLY A 44 16.94 19.72 -10.75
C GLY A 44 15.82 18.82 -10.27
N ASP A 45 15.74 17.61 -10.78
CA ASP A 45 14.68 16.66 -10.40
C ASP A 45 14.87 16.07 -8.99
N ILE A 46 16.10 15.77 -8.57
CA ILE A 46 16.34 15.16 -7.26
C ILE A 46 16.46 16.21 -6.15
N PHE A 47 17.07 17.36 -6.42
CA PHE A 47 17.25 18.43 -5.42
C PHE A 47 16.08 19.41 -5.38
N GLY A 48 15.37 19.58 -6.49
CA GLY A 48 14.14 20.39 -6.56
C GLY A 48 13.02 19.84 -5.65
N ASP A 49 12.95 18.54 -5.50
CA ASP A 49 11.92 17.88 -4.67
C ASP A 49 12.30 17.85 -3.18
N LEU A 50 13.61 17.88 -2.84
CA LEU A 50 14.09 17.78 -1.46
C LEU A 50 14.42 19.15 -0.82
N PHE A 51 14.89 20.13 -1.58
CA PHE A 51 15.35 21.43 -1.05
C PHE A 51 14.67 22.66 -1.64
N GLY A 52 14.04 22.53 -2.80
CA GLY A 52 13.23 23.59 -3.38
C GLY A 52 11.85 23.62 -2.73
N GLY A 53 11.74 24.26 -1.58
CA GLY A 53 10.49 24.52 -0.87
C GLY A 53 9.47 25.36 -1.64
N SER A 54 9.24 25.05 -2.89
CA SER A 54 8.13 25.52 -3.70
C SER A 54 7.36 24.30 -4.19
N ARG A 55 6.72 23.58 -3.25
CA ARG A 55 5.49 22.89 -3.61
C ARG A 55 4.57 23.97 -4.20
N ARG A 56 4.63 24.12 -5.52
CA ARG A 56 3.47 24.57 -6.27
C ARG A 56 2.37 23.63 -5.81
N GLY A 57 1.61 24.07 -4.83
CA GLY A 57 0.36 23.48 -4.44
C GLY A 57 -0.56 23.52 -5.66
N GLY A 58 -0.29 22.64 -6.60
CA GLY A 58 -1.22 22.30 -7.64
C GLY A 58 -2.46 21.86 -6.91
N THR A 59 -3.51 22.61 -7.02
CA THR A 59 -4.86 22.28 -6.56
C THR A 59 -5.15 20.90 -7.12
N SER A 60 -5.03 19.86 -6.27
CA SER A 60 -5.28 18.48 -6.70
C SER A 60 -6.80 18.23 -6.79
N ASN A 61 -7.49 19.04 -7.60
CA ASN A 61 -8.84 18.77 -8.04
C ASN A 61 -8.87 17.75 -9.20
N GLY A 62 -7.72 17.16 -9.52
CA GLY A 62 -7.62 16.06 -10.46
C GLY A 62 -8.25 14.77 -9.95
N PRO A 63 -8.47 13.79 -10.86
CA PRO A 63 -8.94 12.46 -10.49
C PRO A 63 -7.97 11.81 -9.50
N MET A 64 -8.44 11.47 -8.31
CA MET A 64 -7.63 10.82 -7.28
C MET A 64 -8.10 9.39 -7.09
N LYS A 65 -7.15 8.46 -7.04
CA LYS A 65 -7.44 7.03 -6.74
C LYS A 65 -8.06 6.91 -5.35
N GLY A 66 -9.09 6.06 -5.23
CA GLY A 66 -9.71 5.73 -3.95
C GLY A 66 -8.76 5.04 -2.98
N ALA A 67 -9.09 5.09 -1.70
CA ALA A 67 -8.33 4.43 -0.65
C ALA A 67 -8.41 2.90 -0.80
N ASN A 68 -7.32 2.23 -0.43
CA ASN A 68 -7.30 0.78 -0.37
C ASN A 68 -8.00 0.30 0.91
N ILE A 69 -8.79 -0.77 0.79
CA ILE A 69 -9.44 -1.44 1.92
C ILE A 69 -8.58 -2.62 2.34
N ARG A 70 -8.35 -2.78 3.64
CA ARG A 70 -7.70 -3.96 4.21
C ARG A 70 -8.72 -4.82 4.93
N LYS A 71 -8.67 -6.13 4.69
CA LYS A 71 -9.52 -7.12 5.35
C LYS A 71 -8.70 -8.36 5.66
N SER A 72 -8.83 -8.90 6.87
CA SER A 72 -8.19 -10.15 7.24
C SER A 72 -9.14 -11.33 7.03
N VAL A 73 -8.60 -12.45 6.59
CA VAL A 73 -9.30 -13.73 6.41
C VAL A 73 -8.55 -14.80 7.17
N ARG A 74 -9.27 -15.60 7.93
CA ARG A 74 -8.70 -16.77 8.60
C ARG A 74 -8.97 -18.01 7.78
N ILE A 75 -7.94 -18.81 7.56
CA ILE A 75 -7.98 -20.10 6.88
C ILE A 75 -7.36 -21.19 7.75
N THR A 76 -7.68 -22.43 7.47
CA THR A 76 -7.04 -23.58 8.11
C THR A 76 -5.66 -23.84 7.49
N PHE A 77 -4.86 -24.66 8.15
CA PHE A 77 -3.54 -25.06 7.63
C PHE A 77 -3.67 -25.83 6.31
N GLU A 78 -4.63 -26.75 6.23
CA GLU A 78 -4.91 -27.54 5.03
C GLU A 78 -5.36 -26.67 3.86
N GLU A 79 -6.24 -25.69 4.12
CA GLU A 79 -6.65 -24.70 3.13
C GLU A 79 -5.48 -23.85 2.64
N ALA A 80 -4.49 -23.56 3.51
CA ALA A 80 -3.30 -22.83 3.10
C ALA A 80 -2.37 -23.67 2.21
N VAL A 81 -2.30 -24.99 2.46
CA VAL A 81 -1.47 -25.89 1.64
C VAL A 81 -2.08 -26.13 0.26
N HIS A 82 -3.37 -26.45 0.20
CA HIS A 82 -4.04 -26.79 -1.07
C HIS A 82 -4.57 -25.57 -1.83
N GLY A 83 -4.69 -24.44 -1.17
CA GLY A 83 -5.41 -23.28 -1.67
C GLY A 83 -6.92 -23.42 -1.48
N CYS A 84 -7.63 -22.32 -1.48
CA CYS A 84 -9.07 -22.30 -1.32
C CYS A 84 -9.70 -21.05 -1.91
N GLU A 85 -11.02 -21.10 -2.09
CA GLU A 85 -11.83 -19.94 -2.42
C GLU A 85 -12.64 -19.52 -1.18
N LYS A 86 -12.58 -18.26 -0.81
CA LYS A 86 -13.37 -17.70 0.29
C LYS A 86 -14.24 -16.56 -0.21
N GLU A 87 -15.46 -16.50 0.29
CA GLU A 87 -16.36 -15.38 0.06
C GLU A 87 -16.23 -14.37 1.21
N LEU A 88 -15.95 -13.12 0.85
CA LEU A 88 -15.86 -12.03 1.79
C LEU A 88 -17.03 -11.08 1.63
N GLU A 89 -17.74 -10.82 2.70
CA GLU A 89 -18.73 -9.77 2.75
C GLU A 89 -18.05 -8.44 3.10
N LEU A 90 -18.20 -7.48 2.21
CA LEU A 90 -17.68 -6.13 2.36
C LEU A 90 -18.78 -5.11 2.15
N VAL A 91 -18.73 -4.06 2.95
CA VAL A 91 -19.53 -2.87 2.71
C VAL A 91 -18.71 -1.93 1.85
N LEU A 92 -19.07 -1.81 0.59
CA LEU A 92 -18.42 -0.93 -0.37
C LEU A 92 -19.29 0.30 -0.61
N LYS A 93 -18.65 1.44 -0.80
CA LYS A 93 -19.32 2.64 -1.27
C LYS A 93 -19.40 2.58 -2.79
N ASP A 94 -20.60 2.63 -3.31
CA ASP A 94 -20.85 2.75 -4.74
C ASP A 94 -21.39 4.14 -5.06
N PRO A 95 -21.16 4.66 -6.27
CA PRO A 95 -21.78 5.91 -6.69
C PRO A 95 -23.30 5.80 -6.56
N CYS A 96 -23.91 6.82 -5.99
CA CYS A 96 -25.36 6.86 -5.84
C CYS A 96 -26.01 6.83 -7.22
N GLU A 97 -26.99 5.92 -7.41
CA GLU A 97 -27.69 5.76 -8.69
C GLU A 97 -28.45 7.01 -9.13
N ASP A 98 -29.00 7.76 -8.17
CA ASP A 98 -29.83 8.92 -8.46
C ASP A 98 -29.01 10.16 -8.84
N CYS A 99 -27.86 10.37 -8.22
CA CYS A 99 -27.01 11.54 -8.48
C CYS A 99 -25.70 11.21 -9.21
N HIS A 100 -25.42 9.94 -9.52
CA HIS A 100 -24.22 9.50 -10.20
C HIS A 100 -22.90 10.02 -9.59
N GLY A 101 -22.84 10.08 -8.28
CA GLY A 101 -21.65 10.52 -7.54
C GLY A 101 -21.55 12.03 -7.29
N THR A 102 -22.48 12.84 -7.79
CA THR A 102 -22.44 14.32 -7.63
C THR A 102 -22.85 14.79 -6.26
N GLY A 103 -23.65 14.02 -5.54
CA GLY A 103 -24.27 14.40 -4.27
C GLY A 103 -25.40 15.41 -4.40
N ALA A 104 -25.67 15.95 -5.58
CA ALA A 104 -26.73 16.91 -5.84
C ALA A 104 -28.04 16.17 -6.16
N LYS A 105 -29.18 16.82 -5.87
CA LYS A 105 -30.49 16.31 -6.24
C LYS A 105 -30.59 16.12 -7.76
N PRO A 106 -31.24 15.07 -8.24
CA PRO A 106 -31.45 14.85 -9.66
C PRO A 106 -32.05 16.10 -10.34
N GLY A 107 -31.42 16.54 -11.45
CA GLY A 107 -31.78 17.75 -12.14
C GLY A 107 -31.06 19.02 -11.68
N THR A 108 -30.25 18.94 -10.64
CA THR A 108 -29.38 20.03 -10.17
C THR A 108 -27.92 19.64 -10.29
N SER A 109 -27.04 20.62 -10.46
CA SER A 109 -25.60 20.40 -10.53
C SER A 109 -24.87 21.09 -9.38
N PRO A 110 -23.74 20.53 -8.92
CA PRO A 110 -22.89 21.18 -7.94
C PRO A 110 -22.35 22.50 -8.49
N GLU A 111 -22.46 23.57 -7.70
CA GLU A 111 -21.91 24.90 -8.07
C GLU A 111 -20.47 25.03 -7.60
N THR A 112 -19.70 25.89 -8.28
CA THR A 112 -18.35 26.24 -7.83
C THR A 112 -18.41 26.93 -6.46
N CYS A 113 -17.59 26.51 -5.52
CA CYS A 113 -17.56 27.11 -4.19
C CYS A 113 -17.16 28.60 -4.26
N PRO A 114 -18.01 29.52 -3.83
CA PRO A 114 -17.73 30.97 -3.95
C PRO A 114 -16.54 31.39 -3.06
N LYS A 115 -16.29 30.68 -1.96
CA LYS A 115 -15.24 31.04 -1.00
C LYS A 115 -13.83 30.72 -1.48
N CYS A 116 -13.64 29.61 -2.19
CA CYS A 116 -12.34 29.21 -2.71
C CYS A 116 -12.23 29.31 -4.25
N GLY A 117 -13.29 29.72 -4.95
CA GLY A 117 -13.31 29.79 -6.40
C GLY A 117 -13.03 28.45 -7.10
N GLY A 118 -13.49 27.34 -6.51
CA GLY A 118 -13.24 25.99 -7.04
C GLY A 118 -11.92 25.34 -6.64
N ARG A 119 -11.03 26.06 -5.95
CA ARG A 119 -9.69 25.56 -5.59
C ARG A 119 -9.69 24.54 -4.47
N GLY A 120 -10.74 24.44 -3.66
CA GLY A 120 -10.80 23.56 -2.51
C GLY A 120 -9.98 24.01 -1.30
N GLN A 121 -9.10 24.97 -1.48
CA GLN A 121 -8.20 25.49 -0.47
C GLN A 121 -8.25 27.02 -0.41
N ILE A 122 -7.96 27.58 0.75
CA ILE A 122 -7.86 29.02 0.97
C ILE A 122 -6.46 29.33 1.48
N VAL A 123 -5.81 30.30 0.86
CA VAL A 123 -4.49 30.76 1.28
C VAL A 123 -4.66 31.96 2.19
N TYR A 124 -4.22 31.85 3.42
CA TYR A 124 -4.11 32.95 4.35
C TYR A 124 -2.67 33.47 4.34
N THR A 125 -2.51 34.72 4.01
CA THR A 125 -1.22 35.38 4.06
C THR A 125 -1.12 36.14 5.38
N SER A 126 -0.22 35.74 6.27
CA SER A 126 0.07 36.45 7.49
C SER A 126 1.45 37.08 7.41
N GLN A 127 1.54 38.37 7.76
CA GLN A 127 2.80 39.05 7.92
C GLN A 127 3.35 38.73 9.31
N SER A 128 4.55 38.14 9.35
CA SER A 128 5.32 37.90 10.56
C SER A 128 6.54 38.81 10.54
N PHE A 129 7.16 39.03 11.71
CA PHE A 129 8.38 39.84 11.86
C PHE A 129 9.55 39.33 10.97
N PHE A 130 9.50 38.06 10.56
CA PHE A 130 10.52 37.42 9.68
C PHE A 130 10.07 37.30 8.21
N GLY A 131 8.97 37.94 7.81
CA GLY A 131 8.50 37.91 6.43
C GLY A 131 7.03 37.47 6.30
N THR A 132 6.59 37.35 5.06
CA THR A 132 5.22 36.95 4.72
C THR A 132 5.12 35.42 4.69
N VAL A 133 4.32 34.87 5.59
CA VAL A 133 4.03 33.42 5.63
C VAL A 133 2.70 33.14 4.96
N GLN A 134 2.67 32.29 3.96
CA GLN A 134 1.46 31.79 3.33
C GLN A 134 1.07 30.47 3.95
N ASN A 135 -0.10 30.45 4.57
CA ASN A 135 -0.68 29.27 5.18
C ASN A 135 -1.84 28.77 4.31
N VAL A 136 -1.73 27.55 3.79
CA VAL A 136 -2.75 26.91 2.95
C VAL A 136 -3.66 26.07 3.82
N GLN A 137 -4.94 26.39 3.86
CA GLN A 137 -5.93 25.66 4.66
C GLN A 137 -7.05 25.12 3.76
N THR A 138 -7.56 23.93 4.08
CA THR A 138 -8.73 23.38 3.40
C THR A 138 -9.92 24.30 3.53
N CYS A 139 -10.62 24.57 2.44
CA CYS A 139 -11.78 25.46 2.46
C CYS A 139 -12.89 24.88 3.35
N PRO A 140 -13.30 25.57 4.44
CA PRO A 140 -14.30 25.04 5.37
C PRO A 140 -15.71 24.95 4.76
N THR A 141 -15.98 25.70 3.69
CA THR A 141 -17.30 25.72 3.05
C THR A 141 -17.53 24.51 2.17
N CYS A 142 -16.51 24.06 1.43
CA CYS A 142 -16.62 22.92 0.53
C CYS A 142 -15.86 21.68 1.02
N GLY A 143 -15.16 21.74 2.16
CA GLY A 143 -14.38 20.61 2.69
C GLY A 143 -13.29 20.10 1.76
N GLY A 144 -12.75 20.95 0.88
CA GLY A 144 -11.71 20.56 -0.07
C GLY A 144 -12.21 20.20 -1.46
N SER A 145 -13.52 19.96 -1.66
CA SER A 145 -14.07 19.52 -2.95
C SER A 145 -14.08 20.61 -4.04
N GLY A 146 -13.96 21.88 -3.68
CA GLY A 146 -14.09 23.00 -4.60
C GLY A 146 -15.51 23.26 -5.10
N LYS A 147 -16.48 22.42 -4.76
CA LYS A 147 -17.88 22.47 -5.17
C LYS A 147 -18.81 22.50 -3.97
N VAL A 148 -19.96 23.14 -4.10
CA VAL A 148 -21.00 23.20 -3.07
C VAL A 148 -22.31 22.73 -3.68
N VAL A 149 -23.00 21.86 -2.96
CA VAL A 149 -24.30 21.34 -3.34
C VAL A 149 -25.36 22.11 -2.54
N LYS A 150 -26.22 22.88 -3.20
CA LYS A 150 -27.33 23.60 -2.56
C LYS A 150 -28.45 22.65 -2.15
N GLU A 151 -28.90 21.81 -3.08
CA GLU A 151 -29.91 20.80 -2.83
C GLU A 151 -29.27 19.42 -2.79
N LYS A 152 -29.23 18.82 -1.61
CA LYS A 152 -28.63 17.51 -1.39
C LYS A 152 -29.51 16.40 -1.96
N CYS A 153 -28.89 15.39 -2.58
CA CYS A 153 -29.59 14.19 -3.00
C CYS A 153 -30.20 13.48 -1.77
N PRO A 154 -31.50 13.16 -1.76
CA PRO A 154 -32.17 12.54 -0.62
C PRO A 154 -31.63 11.14 -0.32
N LYS A 155 -31.20 10.38 -1.33
CA LYS A 155 -30.73 8.99 -1.19
C LYS A 155 -29.34 8.90 -0.54
N CYS A 156 -28.42 9.76 -0.90
CA CYS A 156 -27.05 9.77 -0.36
C CYS A 156 -26.77 10.92 0.62
N ALA A 157 -27.76 11.76 0.94
CA ALA A 157 -27.63 12.90 1.83
C ALA A 157 -26.47 13.87 1.46
N GLY A 158 -26.16 13.96 0.17
CA GLY A 158 -25.12 14.84 -0.35
C GLY A 158 -23.72 14.22 -0.44
N THR A 159 -23.53 12.96 -0.01
CA THR A 159 -22.22 12.30 -0.06
C THR A 159 -21.82 11.84 -1.47
N GLY A 160 -22.79 11.67 -2.36
CA GLY A 160 -22.57 11.11 -3.70
C GLY A 160 -22.43 9.58 -3.73
N TYR A 161 -22.36 8.92 -2.58
CA TYR A 161 -22.13 7.47 -2.49
C TYR A 161 -23.15 6.81 -1.57
N THR A 162 -23.48 5.56 -1.87
CA THR A 162 -24.34 4.69 -1.06
C THR A 162 -23.55 3.46 -0.63
N ALA A 163 -23.71 3.05 0.62
CA ALA A 163 -23.08 1.84 1.12
C ALA A 163 -23.86 0.60 0.66
N SER A 164 -23.20 -0.31 -0.06
CA SER A 164 -23.77 -1.59 -0.49
C SER A 164 -22.96 -2.76 0.06
N LYS A 165 -23.66 -3.81 0.54
CA LYS A 165 -23.01 -5.06 0.93
C LYS A 165 -22.75 -5.89 -0.31
N LYS A 166 -21.49 -6.22 -0.57
CA LYS A 166 -21.09 -7.06 -1.70
C LYS A 166 -20.31 -8.27 -1.22
N LYS A 167 -20.61 -9.42 -1.82
CA LYS A 167 -19.84 -10.65 -1.64
C LYS A 167 -18.77 -10.70 -2.72
N ILE A 168 -17.52 -10.80 -2.32
CA ILE A 168 -16.37 -10.90 -3.22
C ILE A 168 -15.73 -12.26 -3.00
N LYS A 169 -15.60 -13.02 -4.08
CA LYS A 169 -14.84 -14.27 -4.09
C LYS A 169 -13.35 -13.94 -4.16
N VAL A 170 -12.60 -14.53 -3.26
CA VAL A 170 -11.15 -14.39 -3.16
C VAL A 170 -10.54 -15.75 -3.32
N THR A 171 -9.76 -15.94 -4.36
CA THR A 171 -9.00 -17.16 -4.59
C THR A 171 -7.65 -17.05 -3.86
N ILE A 172 -7.43 -17.94 -2.94
CA ILE A 172 -6.19 -18.02 -2.14
C ILE A 172 -5.33 -19.12 -2.77
N PRO A 173 -4.12 -18.78 -3.28
CA PRO A 173 -3.25 -19.77 -3.90
C PRO A 173 -2.71 -20.77 -2.88
N ALA A 174 -2.40 -21.97 -3.37
CA ALA A 174 -1.74 -23.01 -2.59
C ALA A 174 -0.36 -22.56 -2.09
N GLY A 175 0.00 -22.94 -0.87
CA GLY A 175 1.28 -22.62 -0.28
C GLY A 175 1.43 -21.20 0.26
N ILE A 176 0.32 -20.49 0.49
CA ILE A 176 0.35 -19.13 1.03
C ILE A 176 0.90 -19.11 2.46
N ASP A 177 1.66 -18.07 2.79
CA ASP A 177 2.21 -17.85 4.13
C ASP A 177 1.26 -17.07 5.03
N ASN A 178 1.40 -17.28 6.34
CA ASN A 178 0.70 -16.50 7.34
C ASN A 178 1.11 -15.02 7.27
N GLY A 179 0.14 -14.11 7.28
CA GLY A 179 0.36 -12.67 7.17
C GLY A 179 0.57 -12.17 5.73
N GLN A 180 0.57 -13.05 4.73
CA GLN A 180 0.68 -12.64 3.35
C GLN A 180 -0.60 -11.95 2.86
N SER A 181 -0.45 -10.92 2.02
CA SER A 181 -1.57 -10.12 1.53
C SER A 181 -1.83 -10.37 0.05
N ILE A 182 -3.08 -10.67 -0.29
CA ILE A 182 -3.57 -10.81 -1.66
C ILE A 182 -4.21 -9.48 -2.08
N ARG A 183 -3.81 -8.94 -3.22
CA ARG A 183 -4.35 -7.71 -3.77
C ARG A 183 -5.39 -7.98 -4.85
N ILE A 184 -6.60 -7.49 -4.63
CA ILE A 184 -7.69 -7.54 -5.61
C ILE A 184 -7.91 -6.12 -6.13
N ARG A 185 -7.69 -5.91 -7.42
CA ARG A 185 -7.77 -4.58 -8.05
C ARG A 185 -9.21 -4.07 -8.08
N GLU A 186 -9.37 -2.76 -7.96
CA GLU A 186 -10.66 -2.05 -8.11
C GLU A 186 -11.79 -2.47 -7.15
N LYS A 187 -11.46 -3.14 -6.05
CA LYS A 187 -12.41 -3.55 -5.00
C LYS A 187 -12.28 -2.73 -3.71
N GLY A 188 -11.59 -1.59 -3.79
CA GLY A 188 -11.45 -0.63 -2.69
C GLY A 188 -12.51 0.47 -2.69
N GLU A 189 -12.25 1.55 -1.95
CA GLU A 189 -13.10 2.75 -1.92
C GLU A 189 -13.16 3.42 -3.30
N PRO A 190 -14.26 4.11 -3.61
CA PRO A 190 -14.36 4.87 -4.85
C PRO A 190 -13.34 6.00 -4.89
N GLY A 191 -12.83 6.31 -6.08
CA GLY A 191 -11.96 7.47 -6.28
C GLY A 191 -12.71 8.78 -6.15
N VAL A 192 -11.97 9.84 -5.89
CA VAL A 192 -12.50 11.20 -5.82
C VAL A 192 -12.36 11.88 -7.18
N ASN A 193 -13.29 12.76 -7.54
CA ASN A 193 -13.29 13.51 -8.81
C ASN A 193 -13.19 12.64 -10.06
N GLY A 194 -13.85 11.47 -10.09
CA GLY A 194 -13.81 10.54 -11.22
C GLY A 194 -12.53 9.70 -11.31
N GLY A 195 -11.73 9.65 -10.25
CA GLY A 195 -10.57 8.78 -10.16
C GLY A 195 -10.94 7.29 -10.08
N PRO A 196 -10.00 6.39 -10.36
CA PRO A 196 -10.22 4.95 -10.26
C PRO A 196 -10.44 4.51 -8.81
N ARG A 197 -11.11 3.39 -8.62
CA ARG A 197 -11.29 2.80 -7.29
C ARG A 197 -9.93 2.36 -6.70
N GLY A 198 -9.86 2.30 -5.38
CA GLY A 198 -8.76 1.67 -4.67
C GLY A 198 -8.75 0.15 -4.84
N ASP A 199 -7.82 -0.51 -4.21
CA ASP A 199 -7.67 -1.96 -4.23
C ASP A 199 -8.12 -2.55 -2.87
N LEU A 200 -8.56 -3.81 -2.90
CA LEU A 200 -8.78 -4.59 -1.69
C LEU A 200 -7.53 -5.41 -1.40
N LEU A 201 -6.99 -5.26 -0.20
CA LEU A 201 -5.88 -6.03 0.33
C LEU A 201 -6.45 -7.03 1.33
N VAL A 202 -6.36 -8.32 1.01
CA VAL A 202 -6.82 -9.40 1.86
C VAL A 202 -5.61 -10.02 2.54
N GLU A 203 -5.47 -9.80 3.84
CA GLU A 203 -4.43 -10.39 4.68
C GLU A 203 -4.88 -11.78 5.12
N VAL A 204 -4.08 -12.78 4.83
CA VAL A 204 -4.38 -14.17 5.13
C VAL A 204 -3.75 -14.56 6.45
N ASN A 205 -4.60 -14.99 7.40
CA ASN A 205 -4.17 -15.50 8.70
C ASN A 205 -4.39 -17.00 8.73
N VAL A 206 -3.30 -17.76 8.76
CA VAL A 206 -3.35 -19.23 8.83
C VAL A 206 -3.50 -19.66 10.28
N SER A 207 -4.52 -20.49 10.57
CA SER A 207 -4.74 -21.06 11.90
C SER A 207 -3.64 -22.10 12.21
N ARG A 208 -3.22 -22.15 13.46
CA ARG A 208 -2.26 -23.18 13.91
C ARG A 208 -2.89 -24.56 13.80
N HIS A 209 -2.10 -25.52 13.31
CA HIS A 209 -2.49 -26.93 13.29
C HIS A 209 -1.88 -27.66 14.50
N PRO A 210 -2.57 -28.63 15.13
CA PRO A 210 -2.07 -29.33 16.29
C PRO A 210 -0.85 -30.23 16.00
N ILE A 211 -0.74 -30.75 14.78
CA ILE A 211 0.28 -31.73 14.40
C ILE A 211 1.33 -31.09 13.48
N PHE A 212 0.90 -30.23 12.53
CA PHE A 212 1.75 -29.70 11.50
C PHE A 212 2.24 -28.29 11.85
N GLN A 213 3.52 -28.06 11.61
CA GLN A 213 4.14 -26.76 11.72
C GLN A 213 4.86 -26.45 10.40
N ARG A 214 4.62 -25.29 9.83
CA ARG A 214 5.38 -24.85 8.67
C ARG A 214 6.63 -24.10 9.11
N VAL A 215 7.76 -24.49 8.51
CA VAL A 215 9.04 -23.80 8.64
C VAL A 215 9.54 -23.55 7.21
N ASP A 216 9.47 -22.33 6.76
CA ASP A 216 9.77 -21.91 5.38
C ASP A 216 8.97 -22.72 4.35
N MET A 217 9.65 -23.54 3.56
CA MET A 217 9.05 -24.40 2.51
C MET A 217 8.72 -25.81 3.00
N ASN A 218 9.07 -26.14 4.24
CA ASN A 218 8.91 -27.48 4.80
C ASN A 218 7.73 -27.54 5.78
N ILE A 219 7.09 -28.69 5.85
CA ILE A 219 6.09 -29.01 6.87
C ILE A 219 6.71 -30.01 7.84
N LEU A 220 6.77 -29.62 9.10
CA LEU A 220 7.27 -30.46 10.17
C LEU A 220 6.09 -31.08 10.93
N SER A 221 6.21 -32.39 11.20
CA SER A 221 5.31 -33.10 12.11
C SER A 221 6.14 -33.91 13.11
N THR A 222 5.64 -34.02 14.33
CA THR A 222 6.29 -34.81 15.38
C THR A 222 5.43 -36.01 15.69
N VAL A 223 6.00 -37.19 15.53
CA VAL A 223 5.33 -38.46 15.81
C VAL A 223 6.07 -39.20 16.90
N SER A 224 5.35 -39.63 17.91
CA SER A 224 5.92 -40.43 19.02
C SER A 224 5.98 -41.89 18.62
N ILE A 225 7.15 -42.49 18.76
CA ILE A 225 7.38 -43.91 18.49
C ILE A 225 7.77 -44.65 19.77
N SER A 226 7.48 -45.95 19.84
CA SER A 226 7.92 -46.76 20.96
C SER A 226 9.44 -47.04 20.89
N PHE A 227 10.07 -47.20 22.05
CA PHE A 227 11.48 -47.53 22.12
C PHE A 227 11.82 -48.86 21.39
N ALA A 228 10.90 -49.82 21.42
CA ALA A 228 11.06 -51.08 20.71
C ALA A 228 11.15 -50.88 19.18
N ILE A 229 10.28 -50.04 18.60
CA ILE A 229 10.31 -49.71 17.17
C ILE A 229 11.58 -48.92 16.81
N ALA A 230 11.99 -48.00 17.68
CA ALA A 230 13.22 -47.25 17.50
C ALA A 230 14.50 -48.16 17.50
N ALA A 231 14.55 -49.18 18.35
CA ALA A 231 15.69 -50.05 18.50
C ALA A 231 15.73 -51.20 17.45
N LEU A 232 14.58 -51.83 17.22
CA LEU A 232 14.47 -53.03 16.37
C LEU A 232 14.06 -52.73 14.93
N GLY A 233 13.73 -51.48 14.64
CA GLY A 233 13.11 -51.10 13.41
C GLY A 233 11.62 -51.46 13.37
N GLY A 234 10.96 -51.07 12.30
CA GLY A 234 9.54 -51.36 12.07
C GLY A 234 8.87 -50.33 11.19
N GLU A 235 7.62 -50.60 10.92
CA GLU A 235 6.76 -49.69 10.16
C GLU A 235 5.94 -48.80 11.08
N ILE A 236 5.91 -47.52 10.79
CA ILE A 236 5.07 -46.54 11.49
C ILE A 236 4.21 -45.79 10.50
N LYS A 237 3.01 -45.42 10.93
CA LYS A 237 2.15 -44.51 10.19
C LYS A 237 2.44 -43.08 10.61
N ILE A 238 2.79 -42.26 9.65
CA ILE A 238 3.07 -40.84 9.85
C ILE A 238 1.94 -40.03 9.21
N PRO A 239 1.24 -39.18 9.94
CA PRO A 239 0.25 -38.30 9.36
C PRO A 239 0.96 -37.25 8.48
N THR A 240 0.49 -37.12 7.23
CA THR A 240 0.89 -36.06 6.31
C THR A 240 -0.33 -35.25 5.92
N VAL A 241 -0.13 -34.12 5.25
CA VAL A 241 -1.23 -33.24 4.82
C VAL A 241 -2.14 -33.92 3.80
N ASP A 242 -1.59 -34.85 3.01
CA ASP A 242 -2.32 -35.59 1.98
C ASP A 242 -2.86 -36.96 2.46
N GLY A 243 -2.69 -37.25 3.77
CA GLY A 243 -3.10 -38.52 4.38
C GLY A 243 -1.98 -39.22 5.10
N ASP A 244 -2.27 -40.40 5.63
CA ASP A 244 -1.27 -41.18 6.37
C ASP A 244 -0.32 -41.93 5.42
N VAL A 245 0.98 -41.83 5.70
CA VAL A 245 2.05 -42.51 4.96
C VAL A 245 2.73 -43.50 5.89
N VAL A 246 2.99 -44.72 5.39
CA VAL A 246 3.78 -45.71 6.11
C VAL A 246 5.28 -45.48 5.86
N CYS A 247 6.02 -45.29 6.94
CA CYS A 247 7.47 -45.10 6.91
C CYS A 247 8.16 -46.22 7.64
N THR A 248 9.19 -46.82 7.01
CA THR A 248 9.99 -47.88 7.63
C THR A 248 11.16 -47.26 8.36
N ILE A 249 11.25 -47.55 9.66
CA ILE A 249 12.40 -47.18 10.50
C ILE A 249 13.43 -48.29 10.42
N CYS A 250 14.63 -47.92 9.97
CA CYS A 250 15.76 -48.87 9.92
C CYS A 250 16.31 -49.10 11.34
N LEU A 251 16.97 -50.26 11.50
CA LEU A 251 17.69 -50.59 12.73
C LEU A 251 18.74 -49.54 13.08
N LEU A 252 18.85 -49.17 14.36
CA LEU A 252 19.77 -48.14 14.82
C LEU A 252 21.25 -48.43 14.48
N TYR A 253 21.59 -49.71 14.29
CA TYR A 253 22.95 -50.18 13.95
C TYR A 253 23.30 -50.04 12.47
N THR A 254 22.35 -49.74 11.60
CA THR A 254 22.58 -49.70 10.12
C THR A 254 22.47 -48.29 9.53
N SER A 255 22.24 -47.29 10.37
CA SER A 255 22.32 -45.90 9.93
C SER A 255 23.78 -45.44 9.93
N PRO A 256 24.35 -45.05 8.76
CA PRO A 256 25.70 -44.48 8.69
C PRO A 256 25.81 -43.15 9.36
#